data_02b5d5e01efde99917167a519bed4c38
#
_entry.id   02b5d5e01efde99917167a519bed4c38
#
_cell.length_a   1.000
_cell.length_b   1.000
_cell.length_c   1.000
_cell.angle_alpha   90.00
_cell.angle_beta   90.00
_cell.angle_gamma   90.00
#
_symmetry.space_group_name_H-M   'P 1'
#
loop_
_entity.id
_entity.type
_entity.pdbx_description
1 polymer ?
#
loop_
_entity_poly.entity_id
_entity_poly.type
_entity_poly.pdbx_seq_one_letter_code
_entity_poly.pdbx_strand_id
1 'polypeptide(L)'
;IHPIPDIDNTDFLLIFGANPRVSHMSFISIADPMESLRAASKRGADIRFVDPRHNESIKGIGTHVPVKPDTDVYLMAAILHHLFDQNMVNHEYIQDHADHIEGLRSFIKEYSPQQVSRVVGISAQSIAALADDIGAAKSAAFYMSTGVNMGRQGSLAYWLLFMLSVVTGNLDKPGGNVYSR
;
A
#
# COMPACT_ATOMS: atom_id res chain seq x y z
N ILE A 1 -18.55 2.11 -4.62
CA ILE A 1 -18.08 1.68 -3.30
C ILE A 1 -16.61 1.30 -3.47
N HIS A 2 -15.71 1.85 -2.68
CA HIS A 2 -14.31 1.47 -2.66
C HIS A 2 -13.99 0.80 -1.31
N PRO A 3 -13.05 -0.15 -1.27
CA PRO A 3 -12.66 -0.77 -0.02
C PRO A 3 -11.83 0.19 0.83
N ILE A 4 -12.01 0.13 2.13
CA ILE A 4 -11.32 0.96 3.13
C ILE A 4 -10.36 0.09 3.96
N PRO A 5 -9.22 0.63 4.44
CA PRO A 5 -8.31 -0.13 5.29
C PRO A 5 -8.95 -0.41 6.65
N ASP A 6 -8.88 -1.66 7.09
CA ASP A 6 -9.30 -2.08 8.44
C ASP A 6 -8.16 -1.82 9.44
N ILE A 7 -8.01 -0.57 9.84
CA ILE A 7 -6.92 -0.11 10.71
C ILE A 7 -6.95 -0.81 12.07
N ASP A 8 -8.13 -1.19 12.54
CA ASP A 8 -8.29 -1.75 13.90
C ASP A 8 -7.78 -3.20 13.99
N ASN A 9 -7.68 -3.91 12.86
CA ASN A 9 -7.28 -5.32 12.83
C ASN A 9 -6.04 -5.60 11.98
N THR A 10 -5.50 -4.61 11.25
CA THR A 10 -4.35 -4.84 10.37
C THR A 10 -3.05 -5.05 11.14
N ASP A 11 -2.18 -5.92 10.61
CA ASP A 11 -0.80 -6.10 11.09
C ASP A 11 0.20 -5.25 10.30
N PHE A 12 -0.13 -4.91 9.05
CA PHE A 12 0.68 -4.05 8.20
C PHE A 12 -0.18 -2.99 7.50
N LEU A 13 0.19 -1.71 7.58
CA LEU A 13 -0.54 -0.62 6.93
C LEU A 13 0.38 0.23 6.07
N LEU A 14 0.13 0.26 4.77
CA LEU A 14 0.86 1.09 3.83
C LEU A 14 0.01 2.28 3.39
N ILE A 15 0.51 3.48 3.68
CA ILE A 15 -0.19 4.75 3.45
C ILE A 15 0.58 5.56 2.42
N PHE A 16 -0.06 5.88 1.29
CA PHE A 16 0.53 6.66 0.21
C PHE A 16 -0.03 8.08 0.15
N GLY A 17 0.83 9.09 0.11
CA GLY A 17 0.49 10.49 -0.17
C GLY A 17 -0.58 11.05 0.75
N ALA A 18 -0.54 10.70 2.04
CA ALA A 18 -1.51 11.13 3.02
C ALA A 18 -0.87 11.74 4.27
N ASN A 19 -1.50 12.79 4.79
CA ASN A 19 -1.19 13.38 6.08
C ASN A 19 -2.45 13.32 6.98
N PRO A 20 -2.74 12.19 7.63
CA PRO A 20 -3.94 11.99 8.45
C PRO A 20 -4.17 13.07 9.50
N ARG A 21 -3.12 13.61 10.08
CA ARG A 21 -3.20 14.70 11.07
C ARG A 21 -3.84 15.98 10.51
N VAL A 22 -3.71 16.22 9.21
CA VAL A 22 -4.24 17.39 8.53
C VAL A 22 -5.54 17.09 7.79
N SER A 23 -5.58 15.97 7.06
CA SER A 23 -6.69 15.61 6.18
C SER A 23 -7.76 14.72 6.84
N HIS A 24 -7.51 14.23 8.06
CA HIS A 24 -8.38 13.30 8.78
C HIS A 24 -8.72 12.02 7.98
N MET A 25 -7.86 11.60 7.04
CA MET A 25 -8.13 10.46 6.15
C MET A 25 -9.51 10.57 5.47
N SER A 26 -9.78 11.69 4.84
CA SER A 26 -11.10 12.13 4.38
C SER A 26 -11.87 11.12 3.52
N PHE A 27 -11.19 10.18 2.88
CA PHE A 27 -11.85 9.16 2.04
C PHE A 27 -12.46 7.98 2.82
N ILE A 28 -12.18 7.85 4.11
CA ILE A 28 -12.62 6.70 4.91
C ILE A 28 -13.40 7.06 6.18
N SER A 29 -13.73 8.33 6.37
CA SER A 29 -14.65 8.81 7.43
C SER A 29 -14.35 8.26 8.83
N ILE A 30 -13.09 8.29 9.26
CA ILE A 30 -12.70 7.91 10.64
C ILE A 30 -12.82 9.12 11.56
N ALA A 31 -13.39 8.94 12.74
CA ALA A 31 -13.61 10.03 13.71
C ALA A 31 -12.30 10.64 14.23
N ASP A 32 -11.33 9.83 14.63
CA ASP A 32 -9.98 10.25 15.00
C ASP A 32 -8.93 9.32 14.39
N PRO A 33 -8.47 9.61 13.14
CA PRO A 33 -7.51 8.76 12.45
C PRO A 33 -6.15 8.69 13.17
N MET A 34 -5.77 9.74 13.89
CA MET A 34 -4.48 9.74 14.60
C MET A 34 -4.52 8.86 15.84
N GLU A 35 -5.68 8.76 16.53
CA GLU A 35 -5.85 7.82 17.63
C GLU A 35 -5.89 6.37 17.13
N SER A 36 -6.65 6.10 16.08
CA SER A 36 -6.71 4.77 15.44
C SER A 36 -5.32 4.29 14.98
N LEU A 37 -4.53 5.16 14.35
CA LEU A 37 -3.17 4.83 13.92
C LEU A 37 -2.23 4.59 15.12
N ARG A 38 -2.33 5.39 16.20
CA ARG A 38 -1.56 5.14 17.42
C ARG A 38 -1.96 3.83 18.10
N ALA A 39 -3.24 3.52 18.14
CA ALA A 39 -3.74 2.27 18.69
C ALA A 39 -3.21 1.07 17.88
N ALA A 40 -3.26 1.13 16.55
CA ALA A 40 -2.70 0.12 15.67
C ALA A 40 -1.18 -0.06 15.90
N SER A 41 -0.42 1.04 15.95
CA SER A 41 1.02 1.01 16.24
C SER A 41 1.35 0.41 17.61
N LYS A 42 0.58 0.77 18.65
CA LYS A 42 0.73 0.18 20.00
C LYS A 42 0.40 -1.31 20.05
N ARG A 43 -0.51 -1.78 19.21
CA ARG A 43 -0.85 -3.19 19.06
C ARG A 43 0.27 -3.98 18.34
N GLY A 44 1.22 -3.30 17.71
CA GLY A 44 2.34 -3.89 16.99
C GLY A 44 2.19 -3.88 15.47
N ALA A 45 1.18 -3.21 14.93
CA ALA A 45 1.06 -3.04 13.48
C ALA A 45 2.25 -2.24 12.91
N ASP A 46 2.85 -2.74 11.84
CA ASP A 46 3.87 -2.00 11.08
C ASP A 46 3.18 -1.00 10.15
N ILE A 47 3.39 0.29 10.42
CA ILE A 47 2.77 1.36 9.65
C ILE A 47 3.84 2.08 8.83
N ARG A 48 3.69 2.09 7.52
CA ARG A 48 4.61 2.73 6.58
C ARG A 48 3.92 3.88 5.86
N PHE A 49 4.56 5.04 5.84
CA PHE A 49 4.10 6.23 5.13
C PHE A 49 4.99 6.48 3.92
N VAL A 50 4.43 6.30 2.74
CA VAL A 50 5.07 6.64 1.46
C VAL A 50 4.73 8.09 1.13
N ASP A 51 5.70 8.97 1.26
CA ASP A 51 5.49 10.42 1.09
C ASP A 51 6.83 11.08 0.70
N PRO A 52 6.85 12.05 -0.19
CA PRO A 52 8.07 12.83 -0.46
C PRO A 52 8.58 13.60 0.75
N ARG A 53 7.70 13.92 1.69
CA ARG A 53 7.99 14.71 2.89
C ARG A 53 7.75 13.88 4.16
N HIS A 54 8.64 13.98 5.12
CA HIS A 54 8.40 13.48 6.48
C HIS A 54 7.34 14.36 7.16
N ASN A 55 6.08 14.00 6.99
CA ASN A 55 4.95 14.77 7.49
C ASN A 55 4.66 14.52 8.98
N GLU A 56 3.77 15.33 9.56
CA GLU A 56 3.47 15.36 11.00
C GLU A 56 2.79 14.10 11.53
N SER A 57 2.18 13.31 10.63
CA SER A 57 1.49 12.06 10.98
C SER A 57 2.45 10.91 11.25
N ILE A 58 3.65 10.96 10.71
CA ILE A 58 4.63 9.85 10.78
C ILE A 58 5.23 9.75 12.18
N LYS A 59 5.48 10.89 12.82
CA LYS A 59 6.24 10.97 14.07
C LYS A 59 5.58 10.16 15.20
N GLY A 60 6.31 9.15 15.66
CA GLY A 60 5.89 8.30 16.79
C GLY A 60 4.76 7.32 16.47
N ILE A 61 4.45 7.11 15.18
CA ILE A 61 3.40 6.18 14.73
C ILE A 61 3.96 5.15 13.77
N GLY A 62 4.72 5.56 12.76
CA GLY A 62 5.17 4.65 11.72
C GLY A 62 6.52 5.04 11.13
N THR A 63 6.91 4.36 10.08
CA THR A 63 8.17 4.54 9.37
C THR A 63 7.96 5.30 8.07
N HIS A 64 8.84 6.23 7.77
CA HIS A 64 8.84 7.00 6.53
C HIS A 64 9.53 6.25 5.39
N VAL A 65 8.86 6.17 4.25
CA VAL A 65 9.41 5.70 2.99
C VAL A 65 9.49 6.90 2.05
N PRO A 66 10.65 7.57 1.95
CA PRO A 66 10.80 8.82 1.19
C PRO A 66 10.88 8.52 -0.32
N VAL A 67 9.87 8.92 -1.06
CA VAL A 67 9.82 8.75 -2.51
C VAL A 67 9.89 10.12 -3.21
N LYS A 68 10.29 10.14 -4.48
CA LYS A 68 10.16 11.34 -5.30
C LYS A 68 8.69 11.61 -5.60
N PRO A 69 8.26 12.88 -5.70
CA PRO A 69 6.90 13.21 -6.08
C PRO A 69 6.48 12.55 -7.40
N ASP A 70 5.20 12.11 -7.46
CA ASP A 70 4.57 11.53 -8.66
C ASP A 70 5.21 10.21 -9.15
N THR A 71 5.86 9.45 -8.24
CA THR A 71 6.48 8.16 -8.57
C THR A 71 5.83 6.96 -7.87
N ASP A 72 4.72 7.16 -7.20
CA ASP A 72 4.01 6.13 -6.44
C ASP A 72 3.61 4.92 -7.28
N VAL A 73 3.18 5.15 -8.53
CA VAL A 73 2.83 4.08 -9.48
C VAL A 73 4.00 3.14 -9.76
N TYR A 74 5.21 3.67 -9.85
CA TYR A 74 6.41 2.86 -10.07
C TYR A 74 6.75 2.03 -8.83
N LEU A 75 6.59 2.60 -7.63
CA LEU A 75 6.79 1.85 -6.40
C LEU A 75 5.76 0.73 -6.25
N MET A 76 4.48 1.01 -6.48
CA MET A 76 3.41 -0.02 -6.40
C MET A 76 3.63 -1.14 -7.43
N ALA A 77 4.00 -0.78 -8.68
CA ALA A 77 4.31 -1.77 -9.71
C ALA A 77 5.52 -2.64 -9.33
N ALA A 78 6.55 -2.04 -8.72
CA ALA A 78 7.72 -2.79 -8.28
C ALA A 78 7.45 -3.70 -7.08
N ILE A 79 6.60 -3.28 -6.14
CA ILE A 79 6.14 -4.14 -5.04
C ILE A 79 5.38 -5.34 -5.62
N LEU A 80 4.42 -5.10 -6.52
CA LEU A 80 3.67 -6.17 -7.20
C LEU A 80 4.60 -7.11 -7.97
N HIS A 81 5.57 -6.56 -8.74
CA HIS A 81 6.57 -7.36 -9.44
C HIS A 81 7.32 -8.29 -8.47
N HIS A 82 7.84 -7.74 -7.37
CA HIS A 82 8.60 -8.50 -6.39
C HIS A 82 7.75 -9.59 -5.71
N LEU A 83 6.51 -9.28 -5.33
CA LEU A 83 5.59 -10.26 -4.74
C LEU A 83 5.35 -11.46 -5.68
N PHE A 84 5.16 -11.23 -6.98
CA PHE A 84 5.03 -12.31 -7.95
C PHE A 84 6.34 -13.06 -8.18
N ASP A 85 7.48 -12.35 -8.31
CA ASP A 85 8.80 -12.95 -8.55
C ASP A 85 9.23 -13.85 -7.38
N GLN A 86 8.97 -13.44 -6.15
CA GLN A 86 9.28 -14.20 -4.94
C GLN A 86 8.17 -15.18 -4.52
N ASN A 87 7.12 -15.34 -5.34
CA ASN A 87 5.98 -16.23 -5.06
C ASN A 87 5.29 -15.93 -3.70
N MET A 88 5.17 -14.63 -3.36
CA MET A 88 4.56 -14.15 -2.12
C MET A 88 3.10 -13.69 -2.32
N VAL A 89 2.45 -14.16 -3.37
CA VAL A 89 1.05 -13.88 -3.69
C VAL A 89 0.13 -14.99 -3.18
N ASN A 90 -1.12 -14.65 -2.90
CA ASN A 90 -2.14 -15.63 -2.51
C ASN A 90 -2.80 -16.22 -3.77
N HIS A 91 -2.26 -17.34 -4.26
CA HIS A 91 -2.72 -17.99 -5.49
C HIS A 91 -4.17 -18.47 -5.42
N GLU A 92 -4.59 -19.01 -4.28
CA GLU A 92 -5.97 -19.48 -4.07
C GLU A 92 -6.95 -18.30 -4.18
N TYR A 93 -6.65 -17.20 -3.47
CA TYR A 93 -7.47 -16.01 -3.53
C TYR A 93 -7.54 -15.41 -4.94
N ILE A 94 -6.40 -15.35 -5.64
CA ILE A 94 -6.34 -14.86 -7.03
C ILE A 94 -7.21 -15.74 -7.94
N GLN A 95 -7.12 -17.06 -7.82
CA GLN A 95 -7.89 -17.99 -8.65
C GLN A 95 -9.40 -17.82 -8.46
N ASP A 96 -9.84 -17.56 -7.23
CA ASP A 96 -11.25 -17.47 -6.88
C ASP A 96 -11.87 -16.10 -7.16
N HIS A 97 -11.05 -15.03 -7.19
CA HIS A 97 -11.56 -13.65 -7.14
C HIS A 97 -10.99 -12.71 -8.21
N ALA A 98 -10.08 -13.17 -9.07
CA ALA A 98 -9.46 -12.31 -10.06
C ALA A 98 -9.41 -12.93 -11.45
N ASP A 99 -9.92 -12.21 -12.44
CA ASP A 99 -9.76 -12.54 -13.85
C ASP A 99 -8.56 -11.80 -14.46
N HIS A 100 -8.02 -12.36 -15.53
CA HIS A 100 -6.98 -11.71 -16.34
C HIS A 100 -5.70 -11.31 -15.59
N ILE A 101 -5.31 -12.04 -14.55
CA ILE A 101 -4.11 -11.74 -13.73
C ILE A 101 -2.82 -11.70 -14.57
N GLU A 102 -2.77 -12.44 -15.68
CA GLU A 102 -1.62 -12.43 -16.60
C GLU A 102 -1.44 -11.07 -17.28
N GLY A 103 -2.52 -10.30 -17.43
CA GLY A 103 -2.43 -8.91 -17.89
C GLY A 103 -1.67 -8.02 -16.90
N LEU A 104 -1.96 -8.17 -15.60
CA LEU A 104 -1.21 -7.49 -14.54
C LEU A 104 0.26 -7.93 -14.55
N ARG A 105 0.55 -9.23 -14.57
CA ARG A 105 1.92 -9.76 -14.60
C ARG A 105 2.71 -9.23 -15.79
N SER A 106 2.09 -9.21 -16.97
CA SER A 106 2.70 -8.65 -18.18
C SER A 106 2.99 -7.15 -18.02
N PHE A 107 2.06 -6.39 -17.44
CA PHE A 107 2.22 -4.96 -17.21
C PHE A 107 3.37 -4.65 -16.26
N ILE A 108 3.47 -5.37 -15.12
CA ILE A 108 4.49 -5.08 -14.09
C ILE A 108 5.87 -5.65 -14.43
N LYS A 109 6.02 -6.45 -15.48
CA LYS A 109 7.26 -7.15 -15.83
C LYS A 109 8.49 -6.24 -15.94
N GLU A 110 8.30 -5.03 -16.48
CA GLU A 110 9.36 -4.05 -16.70
C GLU A 110 9.63 -3.15 -15.48
N TYR A 111 8.97 -3.40 -14.34
CA TYR A 111 9.05 -2.55 -13.15
C TYR A 111 9.70 -3.25 -11.96
N SER A 112 10.78 -4.01 -12.18
CA SER A 112 11.51 -4.60 -11.06
C SER A 112 12.06 -3.53 -10.11
N PRO A 113 12.30 -3.83 -8.82
CA PRO A 113 12.92 -2.91 -7.86
C PRO A 113 14.20 -2.25 -8.41
N GLN A 114 15.01 -3.00 -9.16
CA GLN A 114 16.26 -2.52 -9.77
C GLN A 114 16.00 -1.46 -10.85
N GLN A 115 15.01 -1.69 -11.70
CA GLN A 115 14.67 -0.80 -12.82
C GLN A 115 14.06 0.53 -12.30
N VAL A 116 13.23 0.48 -11.26
CA VAL A 116 12.52 1.68 -10.78
C VAL A 116 13.26 2.47 -9.70
N SER A 117 14.26 1.91 -9.05
CA SER A 117 14.92 2.51 -7.88
C SER A 117 15.38 3.97 -8.12
N ARG A 118 15.94 4.28 -9.28
CA ARG A 118 16.37 5.65 -9.63
C ARG A 118 15.19 6.60 -9.85
N VAL A 119 14.09 6.09 -10.38
CA VAL A 119 12.87 6.86 -10.62
C VAL A 119 12.22 7.20 -9.29
N VAL A 120 12.01 6.19 -8.45
CA VAL A 120 11.36 6.33 -7.13
C VAL A 120 12.23 7.09 -6.12
N GLY A 121 13.56 6.93 -6.21
CA GLY A 121 14.51 7.63 -5.34
C GLY A 121 14.89 6.89 -4.07
N ILE A 122 14.54 5.61 -3.96
CA ILE A 122 14.97 4.70 -2.89
C ILE A 122 15.67 3.48 -3.49
N SER A 123 16.48 2.79 -2.67
CA SER A 123 17.25 1.65 -3.16
C SER A 123 16.36 0.47 -3.58
N ALA A 124 16.82 -0.33 -4.54
CA ALA A 124 16.13 -1.56 -4.93
C ALA A 124 15.95 -2.51 -3.73
N GLN A 125 16.95 -2.55 -2.84
CA GLN A 125 16.89 -3.35 -1.62
C GLN A 125 15.78 -2.86 -0.68
N SER A 126 15.59 -1.53 -0.53
CA SER A 126 14.50 -0.98 0.30
C SER A 126 13.13 -1.27 -0.29
N ILE A 127 13.00 -1.27 -1.63
CA ILE A 127 11.75 -1.64 -2.31
C ILE A 127 11.45 -3.13 -2.10
N ALA A 128 12.45 -3.99 -2.28
CA ALA A 128 12.32 -5.43 -2.05
C ALA A 128 11.93 -5.74 -0.60
N ALA A 129 12.64 -5.15 0.38
CA ALA A 129 12.33 -5.34 1.78
C ALA A 129 10.90 -4.89 2.15
N LEU A 130 10.42 -3.77 1.58
CA LEU A 130 9.04 -3.33 1.77
C LEU A 130 8.04 -4.35 1.21
N ALA A 131 8.32 -4.94 0.05
CA ALA A 131 7.48 -5.97 -0.54
C ALA A 131 7.53 -7.28 0.27
N ASP A 132 8.70 -7.67 0.78
CA ASP A 132 8.87 -8.83 1.68
C ASP A 132 8.05 -8.65 2.96
N ASP A 133 8.10 -7.47 3.59
CA ASP A 133 7.32 -7.13 4.79
C ASP A 133 5.81 -7.26 4.52
N ILE A 134 5.33 -6.79 3.35
CA ILE A 134 3.93 -6.92 2.93
C ILE A 134 3.55 -8.39 2.74
N GLY A 135 4.38 -9.15 2.02
CA GLY A 135 4.11 -10.56 1.72
C GLY A 135 4.16 -11.47 2.95
N ALA A 136 4.96 -11.11 3.96
CA ALA A 136 5.08 -11.84 5.22
C ALA A 136 4.02 -11.48 6.27
N ALA A 137 3.32 -10.35 6.10
CA ALA A 137 2.31 -9.90 7.05
C ALA A 137 1.10 -10.85 7.07
N LYS A 138 0.55 -11.11 8.25
CA LYS A 138 -0.68 -11.93 8.39
C LYS A 138 -1.88 -11.23 7.76
N SER A 139 -1.90 -9.90 7.84
CA SER A 139 -2.87 -9.03 7.18
C SER A 139 -2.20 -7.73 6.77
N ALA A 140 -2.56 -7.21 5.60
CA ALA A 140 -2.05 -5.94 5.09
C ALA A 140 -3.17 -5.07 4.54
N ALA A 141 -3.22 -3.83 4.98
CA ALA A 141 -4.16 -2.84 4.48
C ALA A 141 -3.41 -1.72 3.73
N PHE A 142 -4.06 -1.17 2.71
CA PHE A 142 -3.49 -0.18 1.83
C PHE A 142 -4.39 1.06 1.75
N TYR A 143 -3.79 2.23 1.83
CA TYR A 143 -4.50 3.50 1.73
C TYR A 143 -3.72 4.50 0.87
N MET A 144 -4.41 5.25 0.06
CA MET A 144 -3.83 6.40 -0.62
C MET A 144 -4.76 7.61 -0.58
N SER A 145 -4.20 8.79 -0.65
CA SER A 145 -4.95 10.05 -0.56
C SER A 145 -4.58 11.02 -1.68
N THR A 146 -4.96 12.28 -1.52
CA THR A 146 -4.82 13.35 -2.51
C THR A 146 -3.40 13.51 -3.03
N GLY A 147 -2.37 13.24 -2.22
CA GLY A 147 -0.98 13.30 -2.66
C GLY A 147 -0.66 12.39 -3.86
N VAL A 148 -1.42 11.32 -4.02
CA VAL A 148 -1.32 10.39 -5.16
C VAL A 148 -2.48 10.58 -6.14
N ASN A 149 -3.72 10.66 -5.63
CA ASN A 149 -4.93 10.74 -6.46
C ASN A 149 -4.94 11.95 -7.41
N MET A 150 -4.32 13.06 -7.01
CA MET A 150 -4.21 14.27 -7.83
C MET A 150 -2.95 14.30 -8.72
N GLY A 151 -2.13 13.25 -8.65
CA GLY A 151 -0.98 13.07 -9.53
C GLY A 151 -1.40 12.74 -10.97
N ARG A 152 -0.41 12.72 -11.88
CA ARG A 152 -0.64 12.48 -13.31
C ARG A 152 -1.28 11.14 -13.61
N GLN A 153 -1.09 10.16 -12.74
CA GLN A 153 -1.53 8.77 -12.94
C GLN A 153 -2.39 8.27 -11.76
N GLY A 154 -3.19 9.13 -11.16
CA GLY A 154 -4.00 8.80 -9.98
C GLY A 154 -4.90 7.58 -10.17
N SER A 155 -5.54 7.43 -11.34
CA SER A 155 -6.38 6.26 -11.65
C SER A 155 -5.58 4.96 -11.73
N LEU A 156 -4.39 5.00 -12.36
CA LEU A 156 -3.49 3.84 -12.41
C LEU A 156 -2.97 3.50 -11.02
N ALA A 157 -2.59 4.51 -10.23
CA ALA A 157 -2.15 4.30 -8.85
C ALA A 157 -3.23 3.62 -8.01
N TYR A 158 -4.49 4.08 -8.13
CA TYR A 158 -5.61 3.46 -7.43
C TYR A 158 -5.82 2.01 -7.83
N TRP A 159 -5.74 1.70 -9.12
CA TRP A 159 -5.83 0.34 -9.61
C TRP A 159 -4.69 -0.55 -9.07
N LEU A 160 -3.43 -0.06 -9.09
CA LEU A 160 -2.29 -0.80 -8.56
C LEU A 160 -2.42 -1.04 -7.05
N LEU A 161 -2.88 -0.04 -6.29
CA LEU A 161 -3.15 -0.19 -4.86
C LEU A 161 -4.23 -1.23 -4.60
N PHE A 162 -5.29 -1.25 -5.41
CA PHE A 162 -6.31 -2.27 -5.35
C PHE A 162 -5.73 -3.67 -5.66
N MET A 163 -4.87 -3.77 -6.66
CA MET A 163 -4.19 -5.02 -7.00
C MET A 163 -3.29 -5.53 -5.88
N LEU A 164 -2.65 -4.66 -5.08
CA LEU A 164 -1.93 -5.08 -3.88
C LEU A 164 -2.85 -5.85 -2.92
N SER A 165 -4.05 -5.34 -2.66
CA SER A 165 -5.03 -6.02 -1.80
C SER A 165 -5.48 -7.36 -2.38
N VAL A 166 -5.68 -7.44 -3.70
CA VAL A 166 -6.12 -8.66 -4.40
C VAL A 166 -5.03 -9.73 -4.37
N VAL A 167 -3.82 -9.39 -4.84
CA VAL A 167 -2.76 -10.41 -5.00
C VAL A 167 -2.23 -10.94 -3.67
N THR A 168 -2.34 -10.15 -2.60
CA THR A 168 -1.97 -10.58 -1.24
C THR A 168 -3.14 -11.27 -0.51
N GLY A 169 -4.32 -11.36 -1.13
CA GLY A 169 -5.52 -11.93 -0.53
C GLY A 169 -6.06 -11.13 0.66
N ASN A 170 -5.84 -9.82 0.65
CA ASN A 170 -6.27 -8.89 1.71
C ASN A 170 -7.51 -8.05 1.35
N LEU A 171 -8.16 -8.33 0.21
CA LEU A 171 -9.41 -7.67 -0.15
C LEU A 171 -10.58 -8.37 0.55
N ASP A 172 -11.47 -7.59 1.15
CA ASP A 172 -12.67 -7.99 1.90
C ASP A 172 -12.40 -9.01 3.03
N LYS A 173 -11.25 -8.87 3.67
CA LYS A 173 -10.84 -9.64 4.86
C LYS A 173 -10.59 -8.73 6.06
N PRO A 174 -10.85 -9.19 7.30
CA PRO A 174 -10.42 -8.48 8.51
C PRO A 174 -8.92 -8.20 8.49
N GLY A 175 -8.54 -6.97 8.81
CA GLY A 175 -7.15 -6.51 8.77
C GLY A 175 -6.63 -6.12 7.39
N GLY A 176 -7.41 -6.34 6.34
CA GLY A 176 -7.11 -5.91 4.96
C GLY A 176 -7.91 -4.67 4.55
N ASN A 177 -8.25 -4.61 3.26
CA ASN A 177 -9.16 -3.58 2.73
C ASN A 177 -10.57 -4.14 2.64
N VAL A 178 -11.50 -3.61 3.44
CA VAL A 178 -12.87 -4.12 3.58
C VAL A 178 -13.90 -3.19 2.94
N TYR A 179 -14.98 -3.76 2.43
CA TYR A 179 -16.14 -2.98 1.98
C TYR A 179 -17.04 -2.64 3.19
N SER A 180 -17.52 -1.39 3.24
CA SER A 180 -18.54 -1.01 4.22
C SER A 180 -19.82 -1.81 3.95
N ARG A 181 -20.25 -2.52 4.93
CA ARG A 181 -21.52 -3.27 4.93
C ARG A 181 -22.66 -2.39 5.43
#